data_8ccb7d341ee6d6502684fdd96bf3483e
#
_entry.id   8ccb7d341ee6d6502684fdd96bf3483e
#
_cell.length_a   1.000
_cell.length_b   1.000
_cell.length_c   1.000
_cell.angle_alpha   90.00
_cell.angle_beta   90.00
_cell.angle_gamma   90.00
#
_symmetry.space_group_name_H-M   'P 1'
#
loop_
_entity.id
_entity.type
_entity.pdbx_description
1 polymer ?
#
loop_
_entity_poly.entity_id
_entity_poly.type
_entity_poly.pdbx_seq_one_letter_code
_entity_poly.pdbx_strand_id
1 'polypeptide(L)'
;LTITEARGKMRTAGIDIGSITAKAAIVEDGKLLGTKVIFTGYNAEAAGIKVYEEVLKENSLDKSSVKKVVATGYGRNSVKFADKSFTEIMCHAAGSHFLNPHIRSIIDIGGQDSKAILVDEKGKVKNFVMNDKCAAGTGRFLEVMARALEVDLDEFGALSIKSKKPSKISSLCTVFAESEVVSLIARGEKRQDIIAGIHESIAARISSMVGRIGMKEPVMVTGGVARNIGVVRALGKKLGMKIEVSPYAQVNGAIGAAFLAASL
;
A
#
# COMPACT_ATOMS: atom_id res chain seq x y z
N LEU A 1 -49.96 -7.11 10.38
CA LEU A 1 -48.84 -7.97 9.86
C LEU A 1 -47.92 -7.03 9.06
N THR A 2 -46.94 -6.45 9.73
CA THR A 2 -45.85 -5.66 9.13
C THR A 2 -44.82 -6.64 8.57
N ILE A 3 -44.83 -6.82 7.27
CA ILE A 3 -43.76 -7.56 6.55
C ILE A 3 -42.53 -6.65 6.53
N THR A 4 -41.68 -6.78 7.53
CA THR A 4 -40.32 -6.26 7.47
C THR A 4 -39.57 -7.22 6.54
N GLU A 5 -39.53 -6.93 5.24
CA GLU A 5 -38.63 -7.60 4.31
C GLU A 5 -37.22 -7.48 4.91
N ALA A 6 -36.65 -8.61 5.29
CA ALA A 6 -35.26 -8.71 5.66
C ALA A 6 -34.43 -8.30 4.44
N ARG A 7 -34.05 -7.03 4.33
CA ARG A 7 -33.06 -6.59 3.35
C ARG A 7 -31.83 -7.46 3.55
N GLY A 8 -31.60 -8.38 2.62
CA GLY A 8 -30.46 -9.26 2.66
C GLY A 8 -29.18 -8.44 2.79
N LYS A 9 -28.25 -8.86 3.64
CA LYS A 9 -26.97 -8.18 3.85
C LYS A 9 -26.27 -7.91 2.54
N MET A 10 -25.84 -6.66 2.32
CA MET A 10 -25.11 -6.25 1.13
C MET A 10 -23.63 -6.50 1.35
N ARG A 11 -23.15 -7.66 0.85
CA ARG A 11 -21.73 -8.02 0.90
C ARG A 11 -21.08 -7.79 -0.44
N THR A 12 -19.92 -7.16 -0.42
CA THR A 12 -19.10 -6.89 -1.59
C THR A 12 -17.66 -7.28 -1.32
N ALA A 13 -16.94 -7.63 -2.39
CA ALA A 13 -15.52 -7.98 -2.31
C ALA A 13 -14.66 -7.08 -3.18
N GLY A 14 -13.46 -6.80 -2.70
CA GLY A 14 -12.41 -6.14 -3.46
C GLY A 14 -11.18 -7.03 -3.54
N ILE A 15 -10.65 -7.20 -4.75
CA ILE A 15 -9.46 -7.99 -5.04
C ILE A 15 -8.39 -7.07 -5.62
N ASP A 16 -7.29 -6.94 -4.90
CA ASP A 16 -6.13 -6.13 -5.33
C ASP A 16 -4.95 -7.05 -5.67
N ILE A 17 -4.65 -7.18 -6.95
CA ILE A 17 -3.53 -7.97 -7.44
C ILE A 17 -2.32 -7.07 -7.67
N GLY A 18 -1.49 -6.93 -6.65
CA GLY A 18 -0.21 -6.22 -6.75
C GLY A 18 0.89 -7.10 -7.32
N SER A 19 2.04 -6.50 -7.59
CA SER A 19 3.21 -7.18 -8.17
C SER A 19 3.87 -8.21 -7.23
N ILE A 20 3.74 -8.03 -5.91
CA ILE A 20 4.34 -8.91 -4.89
C ILE A 20 3.26 -9.66 -4.12
N THR A 21 2.18 -9.00 -3.74
CA THR A 21 1.10 -9.59 -2.94
C THR A 21 -0.25 -9.37 -3.59
N ALA A 22 -1.12 -10.38 -3.49
CA ALA A 22 -2.55 -10.32 -3.77
C ALA A 22 -3.30 -10.11 -2.45
N LYS A 23 -4.32 -9.27 -2.45
CA LYS A 23 -5.10 -8.95 -1.27
C LYS A 23 -6.59 -9.03 -1.60
N ALA A 24 -7.38 -9.43 -0.61
CA ALA A 24 -8.82 -9.41 -0.67
C ALA A 24 -9.41 -8.70 0.55
N ALA A 25 -10.53 -8.04 0.37
CA ALA A 25 -11.33 -7.47 1.44
C ALA A 25 -12.82 -7.74 1.21
N ILE A 26 -13.55 -8.00 2.29
CA ILE A 26 -15.00 -8.12 2.30
C ILE A 26 -15.59 -6.97 3.10
N VAL A 27 -16.54 -6.27 2.50
CA VAL A 27 -17.34 -5.21 3.15
C VAL A 27 -18.79 -5.68 3.22
N GLU A 28 -19.40 -5.58 4.40
CA GLU A 28 -20.81 -5.89 4.65
C GLU A 28 -21.50 -4.64 5.20
N ASP A 29 -22.52 -4.15 4.51
CA ASP A 29 -23.32 -2.98 4.94
C ASP A 29 -22.44 -1.77 5.35
N GLY A 30 -21.40 -1.49 4.57
CA GLY A 30 -20.47 -0.39 4.82
C GLY A 30 -19.45 -0.64 5.95
N LYS A 31 -19.32 -1.86 6.47
CA LYS A 31 -18.34 -2.22 7.49
C LYS A 31 -17.36 -3.26 6.94
N LEU A 32 -16.09 -3.09 7.28
CA LEU A 32 -15.07 -4.08 6.94
C LEU A 32 -15.30 -5.35 7.75
N LEU A 33 -15.51 -6.48 7.07
CA LEU A 33 -15.75 -7.78 7.68
C LEU A 33 -14.47 -8.60 7.82
N GLY A 34 -13.64 -8.63 6.76
CA GLY A 34 -12.39 -9.38 6.77
C GLY A 34 -11.46 -8.99 5.64
N THR A 35 -10.19 -9.31 5.80
CA THR A 35 -9.14 -9.08 4.81
C THR A 35 -8.18 -10.25 4.74
N LYS A 36 -7.57 -10.45 3.58
CA LYS A 36 -6.55 -11.47 3.36
C LYS A 36 -5.42 -10.94 2.50
N VAL A 37 -4.19 -11.38 2.79
CA VAL A 37 -2.99 -11.09 2.00
C VAL A 37 -2.26 -12.41 1.73
N ILE A 38 -1.88 -12.64 0.48
CA ILE A 38 -1.03 -13.75 0.06
C ILE A 38 0.03 -13.26 -0.93
N PHE A 39 1.04 -14.06 -1.24
CA PHE A 39 1.95 -13.76 -2.34
C PHE A 39 1.26 -13.91 -3.70
N THR A 40 1.47 -12.97 -4.63
CA THR A 40 0.95 -13.04 -5.99
C THR A 40 1.61 -14.18 -6.77
N GLY A 41 2.93 -14.36 -6.60
CA GLY A 41 3.69 -15.31 -7.38
C GLY A 41 3.67 -15.01 -8.87
N TYR A 42 3.85 -16.05 -9.69
CA TYR A 42 3.93 -15.91 -11.15
C TYR A 42 2.54 -15.83 -11.81
N ASN A 43 1.52 -16.47 -11.22
CA ASN A 43 0.17 -16.55 -11.80
C ASN A 43 -0.82 -15.65 -11.05
N ALA A 44 -1.04 -14.46 -11.60
CA ALA A 44 -1.92 -13.44 -11.03
C ALA A 44 -3.40 -13.91 -10.94
N GLU A 45 -3.88 -14.71 -11.91
CA GLU A 45 -5.25 -15.26 -11.91
C GLU A 45 -5.43 -16.25 -10.76
N ALA A 46 -4.52 -17.19 -10.63
CA ALA A 46 -4.55 -18.17 -9.54
C ALA A 46 -4.45 -17.48 -8.16
N ALA A 47 -3.61 -16.45 -8.04
CA ALA A 47 -3.51 -15.67 -6.81
C ALA A 47 -4.81 -14.93 -6.48
N GLY A 48 -5.49 -14.37 -7.49
CA GLY A 48 -6.78 -13.71 -7.33
C GLY A 48 -7.88 -14.67 -6.84
N ILE A 49 -7.97 -15.85 -7.42
CA ILE A 49 -8.91 -16.90 -7.00
C ILE A 49 -8.58 -17.32 -5.56
N LYS A 50 -7.32 -17.65 -5.29
CA LYS A 50 -6.88 -18.14 -3.98
C LYS A 50 -7.14 -17.13 -2.86
N VAL A 51 -6.76 -15.85 -3.04
CA VAL A 51 -6.95 -14.85 -1.99
C VAL A 51 -8.42 -14.59 -1.71
N TYR A 52 -9.27 -14.68 -2.75
CA TYR A 52 -10.71 -14.55 -2.60
C TYR A 52 -11.31 -15.73 -1.83
N GLU A 53 -10.95 -16.95 -2.18
CA GLU A 53 -11.41 -18.15 -1.47
C GLU A 53 -10.95 -18.18 -0.01
N GLU A 54 -9.69 -17.77 0.27
CA GLU A 54 -9.18 -17.73 1.63
C GLU A 54 -9.90 -16.69 2.50
N VAL A 55 -10.18 -15.48 1.98
CA VAL A 55 -10.92 -14.47 2.76
C VAL A 55 -12.35 -14.90 3.03
N LEU A 56 -13.02 -15.59 2.09
CA LEU A 56 -14.35 -16.13 2.30
C LEU A 56 -14.33 -17.21 3.38
N LYS A 57 -13.40 -18.17 3.28
CA LYS A 57 -13.25 -19.27 4.23
C LYS A 57 -13.00 -18.77 5.66
N GLU A 58 -12.08 -17.82 5.83
CA GLU A 58 -11.74 -17.24 7.15
C GLU A 58 -12.91 -16.50 7.80
N ASN A 59 -13.87 -16.02 6.99
CA ASN A 59 -15.06 -15.34 7.48
C ASN A 59 -16.32 -16.23 7.45
N SER A 60 -16.19 -17.54 7.19
CA SER A 60 -17.30 -18.50 7.10
C SER A 60 -18.39 -18.06 6.11
N LEU A 61 -17.97 -17.57 4.93
CA LEU A 61 -18.85 -17.07 3.89
C LEU A 61 -18.85 -17.97 2.65
N ASP A 62 -20.03 -18.15 2.07
CA ASP A 62 -20.17 -18.73 0.74
C ASP A 62 -20.00 -17.68 -0.35
N LYS A 63 -19.44 -18.07 -1.48
CA LYS A 63 -19.25 -17.20 -2.65
C LYS A 63 -20.56 -16.56 -3.13
N SER A 64 -21.67 -17.28 -3.06
CA SER A 64 -23.02 -16.81 -3.42
C SER A 64 -23.55 -15.71 -2.51
N SER A 65 -22.97 -15.54 -1.31
CA SER A 65 -23.34 -14.47 -0.37
C SER A 65 -22.76 -13.12 -0.75
N VAL A 66 -21.74 -13.06 -1.62
CA VAL A 66 -21.14 -11.83 -2.12
C VAL A 66 -21.85 -11.38 -3.38
N LYS A 67 -22.39 -10.18 -3.36
CA LYS A 67 -23.23 -9.63 -4.44
C LYS A 67 -22.42 -9.09 -5.60
N LYS A 68 -21.31 -8.43 -5.31
CA LYS A 68 -20.44 -7.78 -6.29
C LYS A 68 -18.96 -7.92 -5.92
N VAL A 69 -18.13 -8.11 -6.94
CA VAL A 69 -16.68 -8.21 -6.81
C VAL A 69 -16.02 -7.16 -7.72
N VAL A 70 -15.13 -6.37 -7.17
CA VAL A 70 -14.32 -5.40 -7.93
C VAL A 70 -12.85 -5.77 -7.84
N ALA A 71 -12.17 -5.75 -9.00
CA ALA A 71 -10.74 -5.96 -9.09
C ALA A 71 -9.98 -4.64 -9.22
N THR A 72 -8.78 -4.60 -8.63
CA THR A 72 -7.82 -3.50 -8.76
C THR A 72 -6.39 -4.04 -8.74
N GLY A 73 -5.40 -3.16 -8.78
CA GLY A 73 -4.00 -3.54 -8.81
C GLY A 73 -3.45 -3.72 -10.21
N TYR A 74 -2.16 -3.99 -10.27
CA TYR A 74 -1.44 -4.24 -11.53
C TYR A 74 -2.05 -5.42 -12.31
N GLY A 75 -2.40 -6.50 -11.61
CA GLY A 75 -2.98 -7.71 -12.18
C GLY A 75 -4.52 -7.71 -12.27
N ARG A 76 -5.22 -6.58 -12.10
CA ARG A 76 -6.70 -6.52 -12.07
C ARG A 76 -7.39 -7.18 -13.24
N ASN A 77 -6.78 -7.15 -14.44
CA ASN A 77 -7.35 -7.75 -15.64
C ASN A 77 -7.31 -9.28 -15.65
N SER A 78 -6.53 -9.89 -14.75
CA SER A 78 -6.47 -11.34 -14.57
C SER A 78 -7.60 -11.88 -13.68
N VAL A 79 -8.33 -11.02 -12.96
CA VAL A 79 -9.44 -11.42 -12.08
C VAL A 79 -10.72 -11.53 -12.91
N LYS A 80 -10.88 -12.63 -13.66
CA LYS A 80 -11.97 -12.82 -14.63
C LYS A 80 -13.36 -12.92 -13.99
N PHE A 81 -13.45 -13.29 -12.71
CA PHE A 81 -14.69 -13.38 -11.97
C PHE A 81 -15.15 -12.04 -11.36
N ALA A 82 -14.38 -10.97 -11.50
CA ALA A 82 -14.80 -9.65 -11.03
C ALA A 82 -15.87 -9.06 -11.95
N ASP A 83 -16.89 -8.43 -11.35
CA ASP A 83 -17.95 -7.70 -12.07
C ASP A 83 -17.37 -6.46 -12.78
N LYS A 84 -16.34 -5.83 -12.17
CA LYS A 84 -15.70 -4.63 -12.72
C LYS A 84 -14.27 -4.47 -12.21
N SER A 85 -13.46 -3.74 -12.97
CA SER A 85 -12.13 -3.32 -12.54
C SER A 85 -12.06 -1.80 -12.41
N PHE A 86 -11.41 -1.33 -11.35
CA PHE A 86 -11.06 0.07 -11.17
C PHE A 86 -9.54 0.25 -11.05
N THR A 87 -9.08 1.47 -11.29
CA THR A 87 -7.66 1.79 -11.14
C THR A 87 -7.25 1.80 -9.67
N GLU A 88 -5.99 1.50 -9.40
CA GLU A 88 -5.40 1.56 -8.05
C GLU A 88 -5.60 2.94 -7.42
N ILE A 89 -5.46 4.01 -8.21
CA ILE A 89 -5.65 5.39 -7.75
C ILE A 89 -7.05 5.57 -7.14
N MET A 90 -8.10 5.11 -7.84
CA MET A 90 -9.47 5.20 -7.34
C MET A 90 -9.70 4.35 -6.10
N CYS A 91 -9.16 3.12 -6.10
CA CYS A 91 -9.35 2.20 -4.98
C CYS A 91 -8.58 2.66 -3.73
N HIS A 92 -7.33 3.14 -3.88
CA HIS A 92 -6.61 3.70 -2.72
C HIS A 92 -7.28 4.96 -2.17
N ALA A 93 -7.82 5.83 -3.02
CA ALA A 93 -8.59 6.98 -2.59
C ALA A 93 -9.85 6.57 -1.80
N ALA A 94 -10.66 5.66 -2.37
CA ALA A 94 -11.88 5.18 -1.73
C ALA A 94 -11.61 4.44 -0.41
N GLY A 95 -10.57 3.58 -0.37
CA GLY A 95 -10.20 2.84 0.83
C GLY A 95 -9.70 3.75 1.95
N SER A 96 -8.88 4.73 1.62
CA SER A 96 -8.40 5.71 2.61
C SER A 96 -9.54 6.56 3.17
N HIS A 97 -10.47 7.00 2.32
CA HIS A 97 -11.65 7.75 2.74
C HIS A 97 -12.62 6.91 3.57
N PHE A 98 -12.78 5.63 3.23
CA PHE A 98 -13.56 4.67 4.02
C PHE A 98 -12.98 4.50 5.44
N LEU A 99 -11.64 4.40 5.56
CA LEU A 99 -10.96 4.25 6.84
C LEU A 99 -10.92 5.54 7.66
N ASN A 100 -10.74 6.68 7.01
CA ASN A 100 -10.78 8.01 7.62
C ASN A 100 -11.35 9.06 6.63
N PRO A 101 -12.61 9.50 6.80
CA PRO A 101 -13.25 10.47 5.90
C PRO A 101 -12.58 11.85 5.85
N HIS A 102 -11.72 12.14 6.82
CA HIS A 102 -11.01 13.42 6.89
C HIS A 102 -9.74 13.45 6.05
N ILE A 103 -9.27 12.32 5.53
CA ILE A 103 -8.06 12.24 4.70
C ILE A 103 -8.19 13.16 3.49
N ARG A 104 -7.10 13.89 3.19
CA ARG A 104 -6.99 14.76 2.02
C ARG A 104 -5.87 14.36 1.08
N SER A 105 -4.90 13.60 1.58
CA SER A 105 -3.79 13.10 0.75
C SER A 105 -3.40 11.69 1.14
N ILE A 106 -3.02 10.90 0.14
CA ILE A 106 -2.58 9.52 0.31
C ILE A 106 -1.20 9.37 -0.35
N ILE A 107 -0.28 8.75 0.35
CA ILE A 107 1.00 8.26 -0.20
C ILE A 107 0.93 6.75 -0.18
N ASP A 108 0.79 6.14 -1.35
CA ASP A 108 0.84 4.69 -1.49
C ASP A 108 2.24 4.28 -1.93
N ILE A 109 2.86 3.37 -1.16
CA ILE A 109 4.17 2.82 -1.50
C ILE A 109 4.02 1.30 -1.60
N GLY A 110 3.91 0.85 -2.84
CA GLY A 110 3.76 -0.54 -3.21
C GLY A 110 5.10 -1.29 -3.33
N GLY A 111 5.03 -2.49 -3.88
CA GLY A 111 6.20 -3.32 -4.12
C GLY A 111 7.10 -2.78 -5.23
N GLN A 112 6.53 -2.29 -6.33
CA GLN A 112 7.28 -1.82 -7.50
C GLN A 112 6.92 -0.40 -7.95
N ASP A 113 5.94 0.22 -7.34
CA ASP A 113 5.50 1.56 -7.65
C ASP A 113 5.25 2.39 -6.40
N SER A 114 5.09 3.69 -6.58
CA SER A 114 4.65 4.60 -5.53
C SER A 114 3.74 5.67 -6.12
N LYS A 115 2.76 6.09 -5.34
CA LYS A 115 1.73 7.05 -5.76
C LYS A 115 1.52 8.10 -4.69
N ALA A 116 1.25 9.33 -5.12
CA ALA A 116 0.70 10.36 -4.25
C ALA A 116 -0.65 10.80 -4.85
N ILE A 117 -1.68 10.83 -4.03
CA ILE A 117 -3.06 11.08 -4.45
C ILE A 117 -3.64 12.18 -3.58
N LEU A 118 -4.20 13.21 -4.21
CA LEU A 118 -4.96 14.26 -3.54
C LEU A 118 -6.45 13.99 -3.72
N VAL A 119 -7.22 14.03 -2.64
CA VAL A 119 -8.67 13.80 -2.67
C VAL A 119 -9.46 15.01 -2.16
N ASP A 120 -10.71 15.09 -2.58
CA ASP A 120 -11.67 16.06 -2.04
C ASP A 120 -12.33 15.56 -0.73
N GLU A 121 -13.26 16.34 -0.21
CA GLU A 121 -14.00 16.02 1.02
C GLU A 121 -14.90 14.79 0.90
N LYS A 122 -15.21 14.37 -0.33
CA LYS A 122 -16.00 13.17 -0.64
C LYS A 122 -15.13 11.95 -0.99
N GLY A 123 -13.79 12.06 -0.83
CA GLY A 123 -12.85 11.01 -1.17
C GLY A 123 -12.63 10.83 -2.68
N LYS A 124 -13.10 11.76 -3.54
CA LYS A 124 -12.86 11.70 -4.98
C LYS A 124 -11.47 12.22 -5.31
N VAL A 125 -10.80 11.54 -6.23
CA VAL A 125 -9.46 11.93 -6.70
C VAL A 125 -9.52 13.29 -7.40
N LYS A 126 -8.74 14.25 -6.93
CA LYS A 126 -8.54 15.58 -7.53
C LYS A 126 -7.30 15.61 -8.41
N ASN A 127 -6.20 15.03 -7.93
CA ASN A 127 -4.94 15.00 -8.64
C ASN A 127 -4.13 13.80 -8.15
N PHE A 128 -3.22 13.31 -8.96
CA PHE A 128 -2.29 12.26 -8.56
C PHE A 128 -1.00 12.35 -9.37
N VAL A 129 0.03 11.73 -8.81
CA VAL A 129 1.30 11.45 -9.47
C VAL A 129 1.75 10.06 -9.08
N MET A 130 2.37 9.33 -9.99
CA MET A 130 2.90 8.00 -9.71
C MET A 130 4.29 7.81 -10.30
N ASN A 131 5.04 6.91 -9.69
CA ASN A 131 6.28 6.36 -10.18
C ASN A 131 6.09 4.84 -10.35
N ASP A 132 5.96 4.40 -11.59
CA ASP A 132 5.78 3.00 -11.98
C ASP A 132 6.94 2.46 -12.84
N LYS A 133 7.99 3.26 -13.03
CA LYS A 133 9.13 2.95 -13.90
C LYS A 133 10.43 2.72 -13.15
N CYS A 134 10.51 3.13 -11.89
CA CYS A 134 11.75 3.10 -11.13
C CYS A 134 11.52 2.48 -9.74
N ALA A 135 12.28 1.46 -9.40
CA ALA A 135 12.21 0.79 -8.10
C ALA A 135 12.61 1.69 -6.92
N ALA A 136 13.40 2.74 -7.17
CA ALA A 136 13.79 3.67 -6.12
C ALA A 136 12.58 4.32 -5.45
N GLY A 137 12.48 4.21 -4.14
CA GLY A 137 11.33 4.69 -3.38
C GLY A 137 10.15 3.72 -3.31
N THR A 138 10.39 2.43 -3.54
CA THR A 138 9.38 1.35 -3.48
C THR A 138 9.84 0.22 -2.56
N GLY A 139 8.96 -0.76 -2.32
CA GLY A 139 9.29 -1.95 -1.53
C GLY A 139 10.46 -2.74 -2.11
N ARG A 140 10.58 -2.81 -3.44
CA ARG A 140 11.68 -3.50 -4.11
C ARG A 140 13.04 -2.89 -3.80
N PHE A 141 13.10 -1.57 -3.67
CA PHE A 141 14.33 -0.89 -3.22
C PHE A 141 14.73 -1.34 -1.82
N LEU A 142 13.78 -1.40 -0.89
CA LEU A 142 14.03 -1.88 0.47
C LEU A 142 14.48 -3.34 0.50
N GLU A 143 13.88 -4.22 -0.30
CA GLU A 143 14.27 -5.63 -0.40
C GLU A 143 15.72 -5.81 -0.85
N VAL A 144 16.15 -5.05 -1.87
CA VAL A 144 17.55 -5.09 -2.37
C VAL A 144 18.50 -4.62 -1.27
N MET A 145 18.18 -3.52 -0.60
CA MET A 145 19.04 -2.97 0.47
C MET A 145 19.08 -3.88 1.71
N ALA A 146 17.96 -4.50 2.07
CA ALA A 146 17.89 -5.45 3.19
C ALA A 146 18.77 -6.66 2.94
N ARG A 147 18.75 -7.18 1.69
CA ARG A 147 19.64 -8.29 1.27
C ARG A 147 21.12 -7.88 1.33
N ALA A 148 21.48 -6.72 0.81
CA ALA A 148 22.86 -6.22 0.82
C ALA A 148 23.41 -6.03 2.24
N LEU A 149 22.51 -5.69 3.20
CA LEU A 149 22.86 -5.49 4.60
C LEU A 149 22.72 -6.76 5.46
N GLU A 150 22.24 -7.88 4.88
CA GLU A 150 21.96 -9.12 5.61
C GLU A 150 21.05 -8.90 6.83
N VAL A 151 19.94 -8.19 6.61
CA VAL A 151 18.94 -7.85 7.63
C VAL A 151 17.56 -8.23 7.12
N ASP A 152 16.74 -8.81 7.99
CA ASP A 152 15.35 -9.07 7.66
C ASP A 152 14.58 -7.77 7.45
N LEU A 153 13.74 -7.75 6.40
CA LEU A 153 13.00 -6.56 6.01
C LEU A 153 12.07 -6.07 7.13
N ASP A 154 11.54 -6.99 7.94
CA ASP A 154 10.65 -6.66 9.07
C ASP A 154 11.41 -5.97 10.22
N GLU A 155 12.72 -6.21 10.37
CA GLU A 155 13.56 -5.54 11.37
C GLU A 155 14.11 -4.19 10.89
N PHE A 156 14.07 -3.95 9.56
CA PHE A 156 14.70 -2.81 8.92
C PHE A 156 14.23 -1.47 9.50
N GLY A 157 12.92 -1.34 9.73
CA GLY A 157 12.34 -0.15 10.34
C GLY A 157 12.84 0.10 11.77
N ALA A 158 12.80 -0.95 12.60
CA ALA A 158 13.20 -0.86 14.01
C ALA A 158 14.70 -0.55 14.20
N LEU A 159 15.55 -1.09 13.31
CA LEU A 159 16.98 -0.78 13.33
C LEU A 159 17.26 0.67 12.98
N SER A 160 16.61 1.22 11.96
CA SER A 160 16.82 2.60 11.54
C SER A 160 16.51 3.63 12.61
N ILE A 161 15.52 3.35 13.48
CA ILE A 161 15.14 4.26 14.57
C ILE A 161 16.25 4.41 15.62
N LYS A 162 17.14 3.41 15.73
CA LYS A 162 18.29 3.44 16.65
C LYS A 162 19.44 4.32 16.13
N SER A 163 19.38 4.77 14.88
CA SER A 163 20.40 5.63 14.29
C SER A 163 20.40 7.00 14.95
N LYS A 164 21.61 7.48 15.27
CA LYS A 164 21.86 8.86 15.71
C LYS A 164 22.46 9.74 14.62
N LYS A 165 23.06 9.10 13.59
CA LYS A 165 23.75 9.79 12.50
C LYS A 165 23.52 9.00 11.20
N PRO A 166 22.40 9.24 10.50
CA PRO A 166 22.12 8.56 9.23
C PRO A 166 23.25 8.76 8.22
N SER A 167 23.67 7.65 7.57
CA SER A 167 24.66 7.72 6.50
C SER A 167 24.06 8.39 5.27
N LYS A 168 24.82 9.16 4.55
CA LYS A 168 24.34 9.81 3.32
C LYS A 168 24.29 8.79 2.18
N ILE A 169 23.12 8.57 1.61
CA ILE A 169 22.89 7.80 0.38
C ILE A 169 22.57 8.81 -0.72
N SER A 170 23.48 8.94 -1.69
CA SER A 170 23.37 9.94 -2.75
C SER A 170 22.70 9.41 -4.01
N SER A 171 22.81 8.11 -4.26
CA SER A 171 22.33 7.47 -5.48
C SER A 171 20.82 7.27 -5.46
N LEU A 172 20.17 7.72 -6.53
CA LEU A 172 18.73 7.52 -6.73
C LEU A 172 18.40 6.19 -7.42
N CYS A 173 19.32 5.65 -8.20
CA CYS A 173 19.16 4.35 -8.88
C CYS A 173 19.47 3.23 -7.90
N THR A 174 18.61 2.21 -7.85
CA THR A 174 18.75 1.03 -6.96
C THR A 174 20.12 0.34 -7.09
N VAL A 175 20.63 0.18 -8.32
CA VAL A 175 21.91 -0.48 -8.60
C VAL A 175 23.07 0.33 -8.01
N PHE A 176 23.09 1.62 -8.23
CA PHE A 176 24.14 2.48 -7.70
C PHE A 176 24.03 2.67 -6.18
N ALA A 177 22.81 2.73 -5.65
CA ALA A 177 22.59 2.80 -4.21
C ALA A 177 23.08 1.52 -3.51
N GLU A 178 22.89 0.34 -4.09
CA GLU A 178 23.42 -0.91 -3.58
C GLU A 178 24.96 -0.89 -3.53
N SER A 179 25.62 -0.44 -4.59
CA SER A 179 27.08 -0.27 -4.63
C SER A 179 27.58 0.75 -3.58
N GLU A 180 26.84 1.83 -3.35
CA GLU A 180 27.12 2.81 -2.32
C GLU A 180 26.98 2.21 -0.92
N VAL A 181 25.94 1.40 -0.67
CA VAL A 181 25.74 0.67 0.59
C VAL A 181 26.91 -0.31 0.85
N VAL A 182 27.34 -1.08 -0.15
CA VAL A 182 28.49 -1.97 -0.03
C VAL A 182 29.75 -1.18 0.34
N SER A 183 29.96 -0.01 -0.24
CA SER A 183 31.08 0.87 0.09
C SER A 183 31.02 1.43 1.52
N LEU A 184 29.82 1.71 2.03
CA LEU A 184 29.61 2.15 3.42
C LEU A 184 29.90 1.03 4.41
N ILE A 185 29.50 -0.21 4.09
CA ILE A 185 29.81 -1.42 4.87
C ILE A 185 31.34 -1.60 4.95
N ALA A 186 32.04 -1.51 3.81
CA ALA A 186 33.48 -1.66 3.74
C ALA A 186 34.24 -0.58 4.57
N ARG A 187 33.67 0.59 4.75
CA ARG A 187 34.18 1.68 5.61
C ARG A 187 33.84 1.51 7.09
N GLY A 188 33.14 0.44 7.48
CA GLY A 188 32.78 0.16 8.86
C GLY A 188 31.63 1.03 9.40
N GLU A 189 30.80 1.62 8.52
CA GLU A 189 29.60 2.35 8.93
C GLU A 189 28.62 1.42 9.64
N LYS A 190 27.94 1.94 10.65
CA LYS A 190 26.98 1.13 11.42
C LYS A 190 25.76 0.80 10.56
N ARG A 191 25.36 -0.46 10.59
CA ARG A 191 24.19 -0.97 9.85
C ARG A 191 22.93 -0.11 10.05
N GLN A 192 22.65 0.28 11.28
CA GLN A 192 21.51 1.15 11.61
C GLN A 192 21.59 2.53 10.97
N ASP A 193 22.78 3.10 10.81
CA ASP A 193 22.99 4.43 10.23
C ASP A 193 22.83 4.36 8.70
N ILE A 194 23.30 3.27 8.07
CA ILE A 194 23.08 3.01 6.65
C ILE A 194 21.58 2.84 6.37
N ILE A 195 20.86 2.04 7.17
CA ILE A 195 19.41 1.84 7.01
C ILE A 195 18.64 3.16 7.16
N ALA A 196 19.00 3.97 8.14
CA ALA A 196 18.37 5.28 8.30
C ALA A 196 18.61 6.20 7.09
N GLY A 197 19.81 6.17 6.51
CA GLY A 197 20.12 6.88 5.27
C GLY A 197 19.32 6.40 4.08
N ILE A 198 19.09 5.08 3.95
CA ILE A 198 18.22 4.48 2.94
C ILE A 198 16.79 5.03 3.10
N HIS A 199 16.25 5.06 4.32
CA HIS A 199 14.90 5.61 4.57
C HIS A 199 14.82 7.11 4.25
N GLU A 200 15.84 7.89 4.56
CA GLU A 200 15.90 9.32 4.20
C GLU A 200 15.94 9.52 2.67
N SER A 201 16.63 8.64 1.92
CA SER A 201 16.66 8.69 0.45
C SER A 201 15.27 8.40 -0.15
N ILE A 202 14.54 7.41 0.40
CA ILE A 202 13.15 7.13 0.01
C ILE A 202 12.27 8.34 0.30
N ALA A 203 12.37 8.90 1.51
CA ALA A 203 11.57 10.06 1.89
C ALA A 203 11.84 11.28 0.99
N ALA A 204 13.09 11.52 0.61
CA ALA A 204 13.46 12.58 -0.32
C ALA A 204 12.83 12.35 -1.71
N ARG A 205 12.85 11.11 -2.21
CA ARG A 205 12.24 10.75 -3.50
C ARG A 205 10.73 10.96 -3.49
N ILE A 206 10.05 10.45 -2.47
CA ILE A 206 8.60 10.61 -2.31
C ILE A 206 8.24 12.10 -2.14
N SER A 207 9.00 12.85 -1.34
CA SER A 207 8.79 14.28 -1.16
C SER A 207 8.87 15.06 -2.49
N SER A 208 9.85 14.74 -3.35
CA SER A 208 9.96 15.33 -4.68
C SER A 208 8.75 15.01 -5.57
N MET A 209 8.22 13.78 -5.47
CA MET A 209 7.02 13.37 -6.19
C MET A 209 5.78 14.12 -5.68
N VAL A 210 5.61 14.15 -4.37
CA VAL A 210 4.51 14.83 -3.66
C VAL A 210 4.44 16.32 -3.97
N GLY A 211 5.60 16.99 -4.06
CA GLY A 211 5.68 18.42 -4.37
C GLY A 211 5.02 18.82 -5.70
N ARG A 212 4.82 17.85 -6.62
CA ARG A 212 4.18 18.10 -7.92
C ARG A 212 2.67 18.30 -7.84
N ILE A 213 2.01 17.80 -6.79
CA ILE A 213 0.55 17.85 -6.67
C ILE A 213 0.04 18.69 -5.51
N GLY A 214 0.94 19.18 -4.64
CA GLY A 214 0.58 20.02 -3.51
C GLY A 214 -0.28 19.29 -2.48
N MET A 215 0.34 18.50 -1.58
CA MET A 215 -0.38 17.72 -0.56
C MET A 215 -1.06 18.58 0.48
N LYS A 216 -2.13 18.04 1.06
CA LYS A 216 -2.90 18.62 2.17
C LYS A 216 -3.04 17.62 3.29
N GLU A 217 -2.96 18.08 4.53
CA GLU A 217 -3.29 17.25 5.70
C GLU A 217 -4.81 17.07 5.85
N PRO A 218 -5.23 15.96 6.48
CA PRO A 218 -4.44 14.83 6.96
C PRO A 218 -3.88 13.95 5.83
N VAL A 219 -2.70 13.36 6.05
CA VAL A 219 -1.98 12.50 5.10
C VAL A 219 -1.97 11.06 5.60
N MET A 220 -2.41 10.12 4.77
CA MET A 220 -2.33 8.68 5.07
C MET A 220 -1.27 8.01 4.20
N VAL A 221 -0.44 7.16 4.80
CA VAL A 221 0.47 6.27 4.06
C VAL A 221 -0.16 4.88 3.96
N THR A 222 -0.18 4.34 2.74
CA THR A 222 -0.74 3.02 2.39
C THR A 222 0.29 2.17 1.64
N GLY A 223 -0.08 0.93 1.32
CA GLY A 223 0.80 -0.05 0.69
C GLY A 223 1.63 -0.84 1.69
N GLY A 224 2.38 -1.83 1.20
CA GLY A 224 3.16 -2.72 2.05
C GLY A 224 4.27 -2.00 2.83
N VAL A 225 4.86 -0.97 2.25
CA VAL A 225 5.94 -0.18 2.88
C VAL A 225 5.46 0.67 4.05
N ALA A 226 4.15 0.96 4.15
CA ALA A 226 3.57 1.64 5.32
C ALA A 226 3.80 0.90 6.64
N ARG A 227 4.08 -0.40 6.61
CA ARG A 227 4.44 -1.21 7.78
C ARG A 227 5.85 -0.91 8.31
N ASN A 228 6.70 -0.30 7.50
CA ASN A 228 8.06 0.08 7.91
C ASN A 228 8.04 1.43 8.64
N ILE A 229 8.07 1.37 9.97
CA ILE A 229 8.02 2.57 10.84
C ILE A 229 9.18 3.56 10.55
N GLY A 230 10.35 3.08 10.12
CA GLY A 230 11.49 3.93 9.76
C GLY A 230 11.20 4.78 8.53
N VAL A 231 10.59 4.21 7.49
CA VAL A 231 10.15 4.95 6.30
C VAL A 231 9.08 5.98 6.66
N VAL A 232 8.07 5.57 7.44
CA VAL A 232 6.98 6.47 7.87
C VAL A 232 7.54 7.66 8.65
N ARG A 233 8.47 7.42 9.60
CA ARG A 233 9.13 8.48 10.36
C ARG A 233 9.96 9.41 9.48
N ALA A 234 10.74 8.86 8.54
CA ALA A 234 11.54 9.64 7.61
C ALA A 234 10.66 10.52 6.70
N LEU A 235 9.53 9.98 6.21
CA LEU A 235 8.54 10.72 5.44
C LEU A 235 7.94 11.88 6.25
N GLY A 236 7.46 11.62 7.46
CA GLY A 236 6.89 12.66 8.32
C GLY A 236 7.87 13.80 8.58
N LYS A 237 9.14 13.45 8.92
CA LYS A 237 10.23 14.42 9.10
C LYS A 237 10.50 15.23 7.82
N LYS A 238 10.57 14.54 6.66
CA LYS A 238 10.91 15.17 5.38
C LYS A 238 9.80 16.08 4.86
N LEU A 239 8.55 15.70 5.04
CA LEU A 239 7.38 16.47 4.60
C LEU A 239 6.98 17.57 5.60
N GLY A 240 7.43 17.49 6.85
CA GLY A 240 6.98 18.38 7.93
C GLY A 240 5.49 18.18 8.26
N MET A 241 4.95 16.98 8.01
CA MET A 241 3.53 16.66 8.15
C MET A 241 3.32 15.47 9.09
N LYS A 242 2.16 15.44 9.75
CA LYS A 242 1.75 14.28 10.51
C LYS A 242 1.25 13.19 9.56
N ILE A 243 1.89 12.03 9.63
CA ILE A 243 1.53 10.87 8.82
C ILE A 243 0.63 9.94 9.63
N GLU A 244 -0.50 9.56 9.03
CA GLU A 244 -1.39 8.52 9.55
C GLU A 244 -1.10 7.20 8.84
N VAL A 245 -1.07 6.10 9.61
CA VAL A 245 -0.95 4.73 9.09
C VAL A 245 -2.06 3.90 9.70
N SER A 246 -2.94 3.39 8.85
CA SER A 246 -3.99 2.47 9.27
C SER A 246 -3.41 1.06 9.51
N PRO A 247 -3.94 0.27 10.46
CA PRO A 247 -3.65 -1.17 10.54
C PRO A 247 -3.94 -1.91 9.22
N TYR A 248 -4.80 -1.36 8.39
CA TYR A 248 -5.20 -1.88 7.08
C TYR A 248 -4.42 -1.28 5.91
N ALA A 249 -3.31 -0.59 6.14
CA ALA A 249 -2.55 0.13 5.12
C ALA A 249 -2.18 -0.75 3.92
N GLN A 250 -1.80 -2.00 4.14
CA GLN A 250 -1.40 -2.95 3.10
C GLN A 250 -2.59 -3.41 2.23
N VAL A 251 -3.80 -3.46 2.78
CA VAL A 251 -5.01 -3.93 2.11
C VAL A 251 -5.93 -2.78 1.67
N ASN A 252 -5.47 -1.55 1.80
CA ASN A 252 -6.25 -0.34 1.51
C ASN A 252 -6.88 -0.35 0.10
N GLY A 253 -6.13 -0.79 -0.92
CA GLY A 253 -6.64 -0.91 -2.29
C GLY A 253 -7.79 -1.90 -2.40
N ALA A 254 -7.68 -3.07 -1.74
CA ALA A 254 -8.75 -4.08 -1.72
C ALA A 254 -10.00 -3.57 -0.96
N ILE A 255 -9.81 -2.86 0.17
CA ILE A 255 -10.92 -2.24 0.91
C ILE A 255 -11.65 -1.22 0.04
N GLY A 256 -10.91 -0.36 -0.65
CA GLY A 256 -11.50 0.62 -1.56
C GLY A 256 -12.24 -0.02 -2.73
N ALA A 257 -11.69 -1.10 -3.30
CA ALA A 257 -12.35 -1.88 -4.33
C ALA A 257 -13.67 -2.50 -3.83
N ALA A 258 -13.67 -3.10 -2.62
CA ALA A 258 -14.88 -3.64 -1.99
C ALA A 258 -15.92 -2.56 -1.72
N PHE A 259 -15.49 -1.38 -1.23
CA PHE A 259 -16.38 -0.24 -0.99
C PHE A 259 -17.01 0.27 -2.29
N LEU A 260 -16.22 0.42 -3.36
CA LEU A 260 -16.72 0.84 -4.67
C LEU A 260 -17.66 -0.19 -5.30
N ALA A 261 -17.50 -1.47 -5.01
CA ALA A 261 -18.38 -2.53 -5.48
C ALA A 261 -19.83 -2.35 -5.00
N ALA A 262 -20.05 -1.73 -3.85
CA ALA A 262 -21.38 -1.47 -3.30
C ALA A 262 -22.18 -0.46 -4.13
N SER A 263 -21.53 0.31 -5.02
CA SER A 263 -22.17 1.28 -5.90
C SER A 263 -22.48 0.74 -7.31
N LEU A 264 -22.22 -0.56 -7.57
CA LEU A 264 -22.54 -1.25 -8.82
C LEU A 264 -23.91 -1.93 -8.75
#